data_d73c2f0f8d25b12c6051018a427a17e3
#
_entry.id   d73c2f0f8d25b12c6051018a427a17e3
#
_cell.length_a   1.000
_cell.length_b   1.000
_cell.length_c   1.000
_cell.angle_alpha   90.00
_cell.angle_beta   90.00
_cell.angle_gamma   90.00
#
_symmetry.space_group_name_H-M   'P 1'
#
loop_
_entity.id
_entity.type
_entity.pdbx_description
1 polymer ?
#
loop_
_entity_poly.entity_id
_entity_poly.type
_entity_poly.pdbx_seq_one_letter_code
_entity_poly.pdbx_strand_id
1 'polypeptide(L)'
;YIIENRKVIFFLNCDFRDPLYLKNTIIFRTSIEYSKLQVNERILPIIWPEKLGKFTYFLDQNNPLPIVGFCGCLDTNEFRKIVSDLIKNNKEIQDNFILRNTFLATDIPDKEQTKNDFYKNINESHFTLCLNGFGNFSIRFYQTLSMGRIPIFLETDTILPFKNEIDWE
;
A
#
# COMPACT_ATOMS: atom_id res chain seq x y z
N TYR A 1 -16.14 7.96 34.32
CA TYR A 1 -15.58 6.62 34.04
C TYR A 1 -14.09 6.67 34.34
N ILE A 2 -13.69 6.14 35.49
CA ILE A 2 -12.29 5.95 35.84
C ILE A 2 -11.81 4.76 35.02
N ILE A 3 -11.01 5.03 34.00
CA ILE A 3 -10.38 3.99 33.18
C ILE A 3 -9.11 3.56 33.93
N GLU A 4 -9.29 2.79 34.96
CA GLU A 4 -8.15 2.21 35.67
C GLU A 4 -7.43 1.20 34.78
N ASN A 5 -6.14 1.43 34.56
CA ASN A 5 -5.20 0.50 33.91
C ASN A 5 -5.44 0.15 32.44
N ARG A 6 -5.93 1.06 31.61
CA ARG A 6 -5.88 0.85 30.15
C ARG A 6 -4.48 1.02 29.63
N LYS A 7 -4.02 0.03 28.88
CA LYS A 7 -2.78 0.06 28.13
C LYS A 7 -3.08 0.39 26.68
N VAL A 8 -2.23 1.19 26.06
CA VAL A 8 -2.30 1.48 24.63
C VAL A 8 -1.05 0.92 23.98
N ILE A 9 -1.23 0.09 22.96
CA ILE A 9 -0.13 -0.56 22.25
C ILE A 9 -0.23 -0.19 20.79
N PHE A 10 0.90 0.17 20.19
CA PHE A 10 1.01 0.47 18.76
C PHE A 10 1.87 -0.59 18.08
N PHE A 11 1.30 -1.26 17.08
CA PHE A 11 2.02 -2.10 16.15
C PHE A 11 2.13 -1.39 14.82
N LEU A 12 3.29 -0.86 14.53
CA LEU A 12 3.49 0.03 13.37
C LEU A 12 4.06 -0.69 12.15
N ASN A 13 4.45 -1.95 12.26
CA ASN A 13 5.04 -2.68 11.14
C ASN A 13 4.60 -4.14 11.11
N CYS A 14 3.98 -4.52 10.00
CA CYS A 14 3.90 -5.89 9.46
C CYS A 14 3.38 -7.00 10.37
N ASP A 15 2.84 -6.68 11.54
CA ASP A 15 2.30 -7.70 12.42
C ASP A 15 0.82 -7.95 12.12
N PHE A 16 0.59 -8.76 11.10
CA PHE A 16 -0.74 -9.12 10.61
C PHE A 16 -1.13 -10.57 10.97
N ARG A 17 -0.23 -11.33 11.57
CA ARG A 17 -0.37 -12.79 11.69
C ARG A 17 -1.15 -13.23 12.92
N ASP A 18 -0.89 -12.63 14.06
CA ASP A 18 -1.42 -13.15 15.34
C ASP A 18 -2.26 -12.11 16.08
N PRO A 19 -3.50 -12.47 16.45
CA PRO A 19 -4.28 -11.64 17.34
C PRO A 19 -3.65 -11.62 18.75
N LEU A 20 -3.67 -10.45 19.38
CA LEU A 20 -3.18 -10.28 20.74
C LEU A 20 -4.35 -10.22 21.72
N TYR A 21 -4.47 -11.24 22.53
CA TYR A 21 -5.51 -11.33 23.57
C TYR A 21 -5.04 -10.66 24.86
N LEU A 22 -5.06 -9.33 24.92
CA LEU A 22 -4.65 -8.56 26.08
C LEU A 22 -5.86 -7.89 26.73
N LYS A 23 -6.04 -8.12 28.03
CA LYS A 23 -7.10 -7.48 28.81
C LYS A 23 -6.79 -5.99 29.04
N ASN A 24 -7.84 -5.16 29.10
CA ASN A 24 -7.76 -3.72 29.38
C ASN A 24 -6.79 -2.97 28.46
N THR A 25 -6.77 -3.35 27.18
CA THR A 25 -5.82 -2.83 26.22
C THR A 25 -6.54 -2.34 24.98
N ILE A 26 -6.11 -1.22 24.43
CA ILE A 26 -6.43 -0.79 23.07
C ILE A 26 -5.18 -1.00 22.23
N ILE A 27 -5.32 -1.69 21.10
CA ILE A 27 -4.22 -2.03 20.22
C ILE A 27 -4.45 -1.31 18.89
N PHE A 28 -3.49 -0.51 18.50
CA PHE A 28 -3.47 0.11 17.18
C PHE A 28 -2.52 -0.66 16.27
N ARG A 29 -3.02 -1.08 15.11
CA ARG A 29 -2.27 -1.83 14.11
C ARG A 29 -2.31 -1.13 12.76
N THR A 30 -1.27 -1.31 11.98
CA THR A 30 -1.25 -0.89 10.57
C THR A 30 -1.74 -1.98 9.62
N SER A 31 -1.85 -3.22 10.10
CA SER A 31 -2.31 -4.36 9.32
C SER A 31 -2.87 -5.47 10.20
N ILE A 32 -4.00 -6.01 9.80
CA ILE A 32 -4.56 -7.28 10.28
C ILE A 32 -5.59 -7.77 9.25
N GLU A 33 -5.80 -9.06 9.18
CA GLU A 33 -6.90 -9.64 8.40
C GLU A 33 -8.23 -9.37 9.10
N TYR A 34 -9.26 -9.03 8.32
CA TYR A 34 -10.59 -8.73 8.88
C TYR A 34 -11.12 -9.86 9.75
N SER A 35 -10.92 -11.11 9.32
CA SER A 35 -11.31 -12.32 10.03
C SER A 35 -10.64 -12.48 11.40
N LYS A 36 -9.52 -11.80 11.65
CA LYS A 36 -8.73 -11.86 12.88
C LYS A 36 -8.85 -10.63 13.77
N LEU A 37 -9.56 -9.59 13.33
CA LEU A 37 -9.68 -8.34 14.09
C LEU A 37 -10.40 -8.55 15.43
N GLN A 38 -9.76 -8.12 16.51
CA GLN A 38 -10.33 -8.17 17.86
C GLN A 38 -11.09 -6.88 18.20
N VAL A 39 -12.04 -6.98 19.12
CA VAL A 39 -12.88 -5.85 19.55
C VAL A 39 -12.10 -4.66 20.11
N ASN A 40 -10.92 -4.91 20.66
CA ASN A 40 -10.03 -3.91 21.23
C ASN A 40 -8.92 -3.45 20.28
N GLU A 41 -8.95 -3.88 19.02
CA GLU A 41 -8.00 -3.48 18.00
C GLU A 41 -8.59 -2.41 17.09
N ARG A 42 -7.71 -1.53 16.60
CA ARG A 42 -8.05 -0.44 15.68
C ARG A 42 -6.99 -0.36 14.60
N ILE A 43 -7.44 -0.14 13.37
CA ILE A 43 -6.53 0.02 12.24
C ILE A 43 -6.12 1.49 12.10
N LEU A 44 -4.84 1.71 11.96
CA LEU A 44 -4.24 3.01 11.66
C LEU A 44 -3.66 3.01 10.24
N PRO A 45 -3.71 4.15 9.56
CA PRO A 45 -2.94 4.31 8.33
C PRO A 45 -1.44 4.25 8.64
N ILE A 46 -0.67 3.78 7.66
CA ILE A 46 0.79 3.88 7.75
C ILE A 46 1.16 5.34 7.53
N ILE A 47 1.78 5.94 8.56
CA ILE A 47 2.32 7.28 8.45
C ILE A 47 3.69 7.17 7.77
N TRP A 48 3.81 7.73 6.58
CA TRP A 48 5.06 7.75 5.85
C TRP A 48 5.83 9.03 6.19
N PRO A 49 7.03 8.95 6.78
CA PRO A 49 7.74 10.13 7.31
C PRO A 49 8.42 10.96 6.21
N GLU A 50 8.49 10.47 4.99
CA GLU A 50 9.17 11.21 3.93
C GLU A 50 8.32 12.37 3.45
N LYS A 51 8.91 13.57 3.43
CA LYS A 51 8.36 14.69 2.70
C LYS A 51 8.46 14.35 1.22
N LEU A 52 7.37 13.83 0.69
CA LEU A 52 7.21 13.71 -0.75
C LEU A 52 7.23 15.13 -1.31
N GLY A 53 8.14 15.41 -2.24
CA GLY A 53 8.29 16.73 -2.84
C GLY A 53 6.99 17.19 -3.50
N LYS A 54 6.96 18.44 -3.93
CA LYS A 54 5.85 18.92 -4.76
C LYS A 54 5.93 18.20 -6.12
N PHE A 55 5.11 17.17 -6.27
CA PHE A 55 4.94 16.49 -7.55
C PHE A 55 3.99 17.33 -8.39
N THR A 56 4.47 17.81 -9.53
CA THR A 56 3.65 18.45 -10.53
C THR A 56 2.85 17.39 -11.29
N TYR A 57 1.58 17.64 -11.47
CA TYR A 57 0.70 16.81 -12.27
C TYR A 57 1.14 16.87 -13.73
N PHE A 58 1.76 15.81 -14.22
CA PHE A 58 1.96 15.59 -15.65
C PHE A 58 1.15 14.35 -16.05
N LEU A 59 -0.11 14.54 -16.32
CA LEU A 59 -0.84 13.57 -17.11
C LEU A 59 -0.80 14.04 -18.55
N ASP A 60 -0.31 13.21 -19.43
CA ASP A 60 -0.43 13.44 -20.85
C ASP A 60 -1.92 13.36 -21.21
N GLN A 61 -2.56 14.52 -21.31
CA GLN A 61 -3.97 14.64 -21.67
C GLN A 61 -4.26 14.12 -23.09
N ASN A 62 -3.22 13.89 -23.89
CA ASN A 62 -3.34 13.34 -25.24
C ASN A 62 -3.27 11.81 -25.26
N ASN A 63 -2.94 11.17 -24.15
CA ASN A 63 -2.96 9.71 -24.08
C ASN A 63 -4.40 9.20 -23.91
N PRO A 64 -4.96 8.51 -24.91
CA PRO A 64 -6.35 8.04 -24.85
C PRO A 64 -6.57 6.89 -23.83
N LEU A 65 -5.49 6.24 -23.38
CA LEU A 65 -5.57 5.09 -22.50
C LEU A 65 -5.15 5.45 -21.07
N PRO A 66 -5.83 4.89 -20.05
CA PRO A 66 -5.40 5.03 -18.67
C PRO A 66 -4.05 4.33 -18.45
N ILE A 67 -3.11 5.03 -17.80
CA ILE A 67 -1.80 4.49 -17.46
C ILE A 67 -1.85 3.88 -16.06
N VAL A 68 -1.51 2.61 -15.93
CA VAL A 68 -1.39 1.90 -14.65
C VAL A 68 0.07 1.65 -14.33
N GLY A 69 0.56 2.24 -13.24
CA GLY A 69 1.93 2.12 -12.77
C GLY A 69 2.12 1.00 -11.74
N PHE A 70 3.28 0.36 -11.82
CA PHE A 70 3.78 -0.54 -10.79
C PHE A 70 5.30 -0.54 -10.80
N CYS A 71 5.91 -0.33 -9.64
CA CYS A 71 7.37 -0.41 -9.50
C CYS A 71 7.73 -1.36 -8.35
N GLY A 72 8.24 -2.56 -8.63
CA GLY A 72 8.58 -3.53 -7.59
C GLY A 72 8.75 -4.97 -8.06
N CYS A 73 8.90 -5.88 -7.10
CA CYS A 73 9.08 -7.30 -7.33
C CYS A 73 7.74 -8.03 -7.43
N LEU A 74 7.59 -8.91 -8.42
CA LEU A 74 6.40 -9.75 -8.60
C LEU A 74 6.53 -11.09 -7.86
N ASP A 75 7.74 -11.51 -7.50
CA ASP A 75 7.98 -12.85 -6.93
C ASP A 75 7.60 -12.99 -5.45
N THR A 76 7.03 -11.96 -4.84
CA THR A 76 6.63 -11.99 -3.42
C THR A 76 5.36 -12.80 -3.18
N ASN A 77 4.49 -12.90 -4.17
CA ASN A 77 3.35 -13.82 -4.20
C ASN A 77 2.84 -14.02 -5.63
N GLU A 78 2.17 -15.15 -5.87
CA GLU A 78 1.66 -15.52 -7.18
C GLU A 78 0.59 -14.57 -7.72
N PHE A 79 -0.23 -14.03 -6.82
CA PHE A 79 -1.29 -13.09 -7.17
C PHE A 79 -0.77 -11.83 -7.86
N ARG A 80 0.44 -11.35 -7.50
CA ARG A 80 1.07 -10.22 -8.17
C ARG A 80 1.36 -10.50 -9.64
N LYS A 81 1.79 -11.71 -9.96
CA LYS A 81 2.06 -12.13 -11.35
C LYS A 81 0.77 -12.15 -12.15
N ILE A 82 -0.28 -12.79 -11.62
CA ILE A 82 -1.58 -12.90 -12.27
C ILE A 82 -2.12 -11.49 -12.60
N VAL A 83 -2.15 -10.59 -11.63
CA VAL A 83 -2.68 -9.23 -11.85
C VAL A 83 -1.82 -8.43 -12.82
N SER A 84 -0.49 -8.56 -12.72
CA SER A 84 0.44 -7.94 -13.67
C SER A 84 0.16 -8.38 -15.10
N ASP A 85 -0.03 -9.68 -15.32
CA ASP A 85 -0.29 -10.24 -16.64
C ASP A 85 -1.66 -9.82 -17.18
N LEU A 86 -2.68 -9.74 -16.32
CA LEU A 86 -4.00 -9.24 -16.72
C LEU A 86 -3.92 -7.79 -17.22
N ILE A 87 -3.19 -6.92 -16.52
CA ILE A 87 -3.03 -5.52 -16.92
C ILE A 87 -2.24 -5.41 -18.23
N LYS A 88 -1.10 -6.10 -18.34
CA LYS A 88 -0.26 -6.09 -19.55
C LYS A 88 -0.96 -6.60 -20.80
N ASN A 89 -1.87 -7.55 -20.63
CA ASN A 89 -2.64 -8.12 -21.75
C ASN A 89 -3.91 -7.33 -22.08
N ASN A 90 -4.26 -6.31 -21.29
CA ASN A 90 -5.44 -5.49 -21.54
C ASN A 90 -5.09 -4.35 -22.52
N LYS A 91 -5.74 -4.35 -23.70
CA LYS A 91 -5.50 -3.34 -24.74
C LYS A 91 -6.11 -1.98 -24.45
N GLU A 92 -6.95 -1.86 -23.43
CA GLU A 92 -7.57 -0.62 -22.99
C GLU A 92 -6.77 0.08 -21.89
N ILE A 93 -5.63 -0.49 -21.50
CA ILE A 93 -4.75 0.02 -20.45
C ILE A 93 -3.34 0.09 -20.99
N GLN A 94 -2.63 1.17 -20.67
CA GLN A 94 -1.19 1.26 -20.85
C GLN A 94 -0.52 0.90 -19.52
N ASP A 95 0.33 -0.11 -19.51
CA ASP A 95 1.14 -0.42 -18.34
C ASP A 95 2.41 0.43 -18.29
N ASN A 96 2.73 0.95 -17.09
CA ASN A 96 3.98 1.62 -16.76
C ASN A 96 4.65 0.81 -15.63
N PHE A 97 5.22 -0.35 -15.99
CA PHE A 97 5.76 -1.30 -15.02
C PHE A 97 7.28 -1.30 -14.98
N ILE A 98 7.83 -1.02 -13.80
CA ILE A 98 9.26 -1.18 -13.49
C ILE A 98 9.40 -2.43 -12.61
N LEU A 99 9.70 -3.55 -13.24
CA LEU A 99 9.84 -4.83 -12.55
C LEU A 99 11.24 -5.00 -11.99
N ARG A 100 11.32 -5.50 -10.76
CA ARG A 100 12.56 -5.74 -10.04
C ARG A 100 12.63 -7.18 -9.56
N ASN A 101 13.86 -7.70 -9.50
CA ASN A 101 14.11 -9.08 -9.07
C ASN A 101 14.24 -9.19 -7.54
N THR A 102 14.36 -8.07 -6.82
CA THR A 102 14.50 -8.04 -5.37
C THR A 102 13.35 -7.32 -4.70
N PHE A 103 12.92 -7.84 -3.56
CA PHE A 103 11.84 -7.21 -2.78
C PHE A 103 12.31 -5.98 -1.99
N LEU A 104 13.48 -6.07 -1.40
CA LEU A 104 14.07 -5.01 -0.59
C LEU A 104 15.06 -4.19 -1.41
N ALA A 105 14.96 -2.87 -1.31
CA ALA A 105 15.94 -1.95 -1.88
C ALA A 105 17.33 -2.05 -1.22
N THR A 106 17.50 -2.90 -0.20
CA THR A 106 18.77 -3.11 0.50
C THR A 106 19.84 -3.70 -0.39
N ASP A 107 19.45 -4.53 -1.36
CA ASP A 107 20.37 -5.29 -2.21
C ASP A 107 20.60 -4.60 -3.57
N ILE A 108 20.14 -3.37 -3.71
CA ILE A 108 20.28 -2.60 -4.94
C ILE A 108 21.46 -1.62 -4.78
N PRO A 109 22.39 -1.59 -5.74
CA PRO A 109 23.59 -0.75 -5.66
C PRO A 109 23.28 0.75 -5.54
N ASP A 110 22.25 1.23 -6.25
CA ASP A 110 21.83 2.63 -6.23
C ASP A 110 20.43 2.77 -5.59
N LYS A 111 20.44 3.00 -4.28
CA LYS A 111 19.18 3.19 -3.52
C LYS A 111 18.45 4.49 -3.88
N GLU A 112 19.19 5.53 -4.21
CA GLU A 112 18.61 6.82 -4.55
C GLU A 112 17.90 6.75 -5.91
N GLN A 113 18.56 6.19 -6.92
CA GLN A 113 17.93 5.96 -8.22
C GLN A 113 16.71 5.06 -8.10
N THR A 114 16.80 4.00 -7.30
CA THR A 114 15.68 3.08 -7.05
C THR A 114 14.47 3.77 -6.45
N LYS A 115 14.71 4.69 -5.53
CA LYS A 115 13.67 5.50 -4.89
C LYS A 115 13.08 6.52 -5.87
N ASN A 116 13.94 7.16 -6.66
CA ASN A 116 13.51 8.11 -7.69
C ASN A 116 12.63 7.43 -8.75
N ASP A 117 13.03 6.26 -9.23
CA ASP A 117 12.22 5.45 -10.17
C ASP A 117 10.84 5.11 -9.60
N PHE A 118 10.80 4.77 -8.31
CA PHE A 118 9.55 4.44 -7.64
C PHE A 118 8.59 5.64 -7.61
N TYR A 119 9.07 6.80 -7.19
CA TYR A 119 8.24 8.00 -7.13
C TYR A 119 7.89 8.54 -8.52
N LYS A 120 8.84 8.46 -9.46
CA LYS A 120 8.60 8.82 -10.85
C LYS A 120 7.50 7.94 -11.45
N ASN A 121 7.54 6.63 -11.22
CA ASN A 121 6.53 5.69 -11.68
C ASN A 121 5.12 6.06 -11.17
N ILE A 122 4.98 6.38 -9.87
CA ILE A 122 3.71 6.85 -9.30
C ILE A 122 3.28 8.16 -9.97
N ASN A 123 4.21 9.10 -10.15
CA ASN A 123 3.89 10.42 -10.70
C ASN A 123 3.46 10.38 -12.16
N GLU A 124 4.05 9.52 -12.97
CA GLU A 124 3.81 9.37 -14.40
C GLU A 124 2.65 8.40 -14.73
N SER A 125 1.92 7.92 -13.73
CA SER A 125 0.78 7.02 -13.89
C SER A 125 -0.51 7.66 -13.42
N HIS A 126 -1.61 7.36 -14.10
CA HIS A 126 -2.95 7.79 -13.67
C HIS A 126 -3.35 7.05 -12.40
N PHE A 127 -3.07 5.76 -12.40
CA PHE A 127 -3.38 4.83 -11.32
C PHE A 127 -2.12 4.08 -10.90
N THR A 128 -2.00 3.77 -9.63
CA THR A 128 -0.89 2.96 -9.11
C THR A 128 -1.41 1.65 -8.55
N LEU A 129 -0.90 0.55 -9.06
CA LEU A 129 -1.26 -0.78 -8.60
C LEU A 129 -0.63 -1.06 -7.22
N CYS A 130 -1.47 -1.20 -6.21
CA CYS A 130 -1.10 -1.34 -4.80
C CYS A 130 -1.38 -2.75 -4.31
N LEU A 131 -0.53 -3.69 -4.67
CA LEU A 131 -0.64 -5.08 -4.25
C LEU A 131 0.02 -5.29 -2.89
N ASN A 132 -0.59 -6.16 -2.06
CA ASN A 132 0.04 -6.61 -0.84
C ASN A 132 1.37 -7.33 -1.13
N GLY A 133 2.31 -7.21 -0.20
CA GLY A 133 3.60 -7.89 -0.25
C GLY A 133 3.60 -9.17 0.58
N PHE A 134 4.54 -9.27 1.52
CA PHE A 134 4.55 -10.33 2.51
C PHE A 134 3.48 -10.17 3.58
N GLY A 135 3.02 -8.94 3.82
CA GLY A 135 1.95 -8.60 4.74
C GLY A 135 0.64 -8.29 4.02
N ASN A 136 -0.48 -8.36 4.75
CA ASN A 136 -1.79 -8.04 4.22
C ASN A 136 -2.05 -6.53 4.21
N PHE A 137 -1.14 -5.77 3.62
CA PHE A 137 -1.25 -4.32 3.41
C PHE A 137 -0.28 -3.87 2.33
N SER A 138 -0.45 -2.64 1.86
CA SER A 138 0.45 -2.03 0.89
C SER A 138 0.88 -0.63 1.36
N ILE A 139 2.16 -0.46 1.68
CA ILE A 139 2.73 0.86 1.96
C ILE A 139 2.53 1.79 0.75
N ARG A 140 2.65 1.23 -0.45
CA ARG A 140 2.44 1.97 -1.71
C ARG A 140 1.07 2.62 -1.80
N PHE A 141 0.04 2.04 -1.21
CA PHE A 141 -1.28 2.62 -1.15
C PHE A 141 -1.23 4.03 -0.52
N TYR A 142 -0.62 4.14 0.66
CA TYR A 142 -0.50 5.42 1.36
C TYR A 142 0.48 6.38 0.67
N GLN A 143 1.55 5.86 0.06
CA GLN A 143 2.49 6.67 -0.71
C GLN A 143 1.79 7.27 -1.95
N THR A 144 0.97 6.49 -2.63
CA THR A 144 0.18 6.94 -3.79
C THR A 144 -0.78 8.04 -3.41
N LEU A 145 -1.54 7.85 -2.32
CA LEU A 145 -2.45 8.88 -1.78
C LEU A 145 -1.69 10.15 -1.38
N SER A 146 -0.53 10.02 -0.73
CA SER A 146 0.30 11.17 -0.31
C SER A 146 0.83 11.98 -1.50
N MET A 147 0.95 11.34 -2.65
CA MET A 147 1.35 11.99 -3.91
C MET A 147 0.15 12.52 -4.71
N GLY A 148 -1.06 12.45 -4.17
CA GLY A 148 -2.29 12.88 -4.84
C GLY A 148 -2.63 12.03 -6.06
N ARG A 149 -2.27 10.75 -6.05
CA ARG A 149 -2.56 9.78 -7.12
C ARG A 149 -3.60 8.78 -6.66
N ILE A 150 -4.20 8.06 -7.59
CA ILE A 150 -5.27 7.10 -7.36
C ILE A 150 -4.66 5.71 -7.21
N PRO A 151 -4.74 5.07 -6.03
CA PRO A 151 -4.32 3.69 -5.87
C PRO A 151 -5.38 2.73 -6.42
N ILE A 152 -4.96 1.71 -7.16
CA ILE A 152 -5.76 0.52 -7.40
C ILE A 152 -5.44 -0.45 -6.26
N PHE A 153 -6.38 -0.62 -5.36
CA PHE A 153 -6.25 -1.53 -4.23
C PHE A 153 -7.13 -2.75 -4.45
N LEU A 154 -6.55 -3.94 -4.28
CA LEU A 154 -7.29 -5.18 -4.44
C LEU A 154 -7.67 -5.72 -3.06
N GLU A 155 -8.95 -6.05 -2.91
CA GLU A 155 -9.48 -6.61 -1.67
C GLU A 155 -8.86 -7.98 -1.38
N THR A 156 -8.24 -8.11 -0.23
CA THR A 156 -7.54 -9.32 0.22
C THR A 156 -7.73 -9.55 1.71
N ASP A 157 -8.95 -9.46 2.23
CA ASP A 157 -9.25 -9.50 3.66
C ASP A 157 -8.49 -8.41 4.47
N THR A 158 -8.07 -7.34 3.78
CA THR A 158 -7.40 -6.19 4.39
C THR A 158 -8.42 -5.21 4.92
N ILE A 159 -8.17 -4.65 6.10
CA ILE A 159 -8.99 -3.59 6.64
C ILE A 159 -8.33 -2.25 6.34
N LEU A 160 -9.02 -1.40 5.61
CA LEU A 160 -8.62 0.00 5.47
C LEU A 160 -9.05 0.79 6.71
N PRO A 161 -8.24 1.77 7.15
CA PRO A 161 -8.56 2.58 8.32
C PRO A 161 -9.77 3.47 8.06
N PHE A 162 -10.50 3.81 9.12
CA PHE A 162 -11.62 4.75 9.07
C PHE A 162 -12.73 4.35 8.07
N LYS A 163 -12.99 3.05 7.91
CA LYS A 163 -13.97 2.55 6.95
C LYS A 163 -15.42 3.02 7.20
N ASN A 164 -15.72 3.53 8.39
CA ASN A 164 -17.03 4.10 8.71
C ASN A 164 -17.12 5.59 8.36
N GLU A 165 -16.00 6.26 8.15
CA GLU A 165 -15.88 7.68 7.87
C GLU A 165 -15.45 7.97 6.43
N ILE A 166 -14.74 7.02 5.82
CA ILE A 166 -14.20 7.12 4.46
C ILE A 166 -14.82 6.04 3.60
N ASP A 167 -15.47 6.45 2.52
CA ASP A 167 -15.84 5.56 1.42
C ASP A 167 -14.58 5.27 0.59
N TRP A 168 -14.14 4.02 0.66
CA TRP A 168 -12.94 3.56 -0.02
C TRP A 168 -13.20 2.92 -1.39
N GLU A 169 -14.47 2.85 -1.81
CA GLU A 169 -14.90 2.30 -3.11
C GLU A 169 -14.87 3.33 -4.25
#